data_23f842c58187d321a77ce0a090254183
#
_entry.id   23f842c58187d321a77ce0a090254183
#
_cell.length_a   1.000
_cell.length_b   1.000
_cell.length_c   1.000
_cell.angle_alpha   90.00
_cell.angle_beta   90.00
_cell.angle_gamma   90.00
#
_symmetry.space_group_name_H-M   'P 1'
#
loop_
_entity.id
_entity.type
_entity.pdbx_description
1 polymer ?
#
loop_
_entity_poly.entity_id
_entity_poly.type
_entity_poly.pdbx_seq_one_letter_code
_entity_poly.pdbx_strand_id
1 'polypeptide(L)'
;MFRNFIERNKLIEKNDKILIAFSAGPDSVFLLEKLLEIKDEYNLQLHLGYVNHNFRDDVHKDMELVKKIANKYNLEYSILDIKLEKFTEEKARELRYSALSDLKKRIKFTKIATGHNKTDNAETIIFRIIRGTGLDGLEGIRIKRDDIIRPILYISKDEILKQVYNEYVIDKTNLENNYSRNKIRNLVFPILAEINSKYIDNIVKIHKNIININDEKYEYILNKLNEKNISLNTKKIEQIYNILDKNESKIIDLGNEYIWYKSYDNNKILKKIELEKKPTNTVLTLNNEVEFNGFKVGYVASTRLEKISNKMYNILSLDTFDEHSTFIIRTRIDGDRLDNKKLKKLFIDQKIDKLERDKMPIVLYGNSVILAGDSFKTRKKGSINKYYLYIRRNYGR
;
A
#
# COMPACT_ATOMS: atom_id res chain seq x y z
N MET A 1 7.71 -10.47 7.48
CA MET A 1 6.62 -9.69 8.12
C MET A 1 7.16 -8.42 8.78
N PHE A 2 8.18 -8.51 9.67
CA PHE A 2 8.81 -7.37 10.35
C PHE A 2 9.34 -6.31 9.37
N ARG A 3 10.16 -6.69 8.39
CA ARG A 3 10.72 -5.81 7.36
C ARG A 3 9.62 -5.01 6.63
N ASN A 4 8.60 -5.70 6.09
CA ASN A 4 7.49 -5.03 5.39
C ASN A 4 6.75 -4.01 6.27
N PHE A 5 6.67 -4.27 7.59
CA PHE A 5 6.03 -3.36 8.51
C PHE A 5 6.85 -2.08 8.74
N ILE A 6 8.15 -2.21 8.97
CA ILE A 6 9.03 -1.05 9.21
C ILE A 6 9.16 -0.18 7.95
N GLU A 7 9.25 -0.78 6.77
CA GLU A 7 9.33 -0.08 5.48
C GLU A 7 8.02 0.66 5.15
N ARG A 8 6.88 -0.05 5.24
CA ARG A 8 5.56 0.55 4.99
C ARG A 8 5.28 1.76 5.87
N ASN A 9 5.69 1.71 7.13
CA ASN A 9 5.46 2.78 8.10
C ASN A 9 6.65 3.75 8.23
N LYS A 10 7.69 3.60 7.40
CA LYS A 10 8.92 4.44 7.41
C LYS A 10 9.49 4.61 8.82
N LEU A 11 9.59 3.49 9.56
CA LEU A 11 10.02 3.52 10.96
C LEU A 11 11.55 3.56 11.08
N ILE A 12 12.24 2.85 10.19
CA ILE A 12 13.70 2.68 10.22
C ILE A 12 14.25 3.00 8.83
N GLU A 13 15.29 3.80 8.80
CA GLU A 13 16.01 4.22 7.60
C GLU A 13 17.46 3.76 7.67
N LYS A 14 18.16 3.76 6.53
CA LYS A 14 19.59 3.44 6.52
C LYS A 14 20.37 4.45 7.37
N ASN A 15 21.38 3.94 8.10
CA ASN A 15 22.25 4.68 9.01
C ASN A 15 21.53 5.22 10.26
N ASP A 16 20.34 4.75 10.59
CA ASP A 16 19.67 5.13 11.83
C ASP A 16 20.50 4.72 13.07
N LYS A 17 20.47 5.59 14.07
CA LYS A 17 21.02 5.34 15.41
C LYS A 17 19.85 5.14 16.38
N ILE A 18 19.64 3.89 16.80
CA ILE A 18 18.44 3.48 17.54
C ILE A 18 18.78 3.14 18.98
N LEU A 19 18.25 3.93 19.93
CA LEU A 19 18.26 3.61 21.34
C LEU A 19 17.08 2.66 21.63
N ILE A 20 17.38 1.44 22.08
CA ILE A 20 16.38 0.43 22.45
C ILE A 20 16.01 0.62 23.92
N ALA A 21 14.74 0.89 24.20
CA ALA A 21 14.20 0.85 25.56
C ALA A 21 14.16 -0.61 26.03
N PHE A 22 15.25 -1.07 26.60
CA PHE A 22 15.52 -2.45 26.91
C PHE A 22 15.22 -2.74 28.38
N SER A 23 14.11 -3.47 28.64
CA SER A 23 13.66 -3.82 30.01
C SER A 23 14.08 -5.23 30.45
N ALA A 24 14.92 -5.92 29.69
CA ALA A 24 15.27 -7.33 29.87
C ALA A 24 14.08 -8.33 29.77
N GLY A 25 12.85 -7.84 29.61
CA GLY A 25 11.67 -8.67 29.38
C GLY A 25 11.58 -9.17 27.93
N PRO A 26 10.73 -10.20 27.66
CA PRO A 26 10.70 -10.90 26.38
C PRO A 26 10.39 -10.00 25.19
N ASP A 27 9.56 -8.95 25.34
CA ASP A 27 9.22 -8.03 24.27
C ASP A 27 10.41 -7.17 23.85
N SER A 28 11.20 -6.70 24.82
CA SER A 28 12.40 -5.89 24.54
C SER A 28 13.55 -6.74 23.98
N VAL A 29 13.67 -7.98 24.42
CA VAL A 29 14.63 -8.95 23.88
C VAL A 29 14.26 -9.29 22.43
N PHE A 30 13.01 -9.63 22.16
CA PHE A 30 12.54 -9.90 20.81
C PHE A 30 12.71 -8.68 19.86
N LEU A 31 12.42 -7.47 20.35
CA LEU A 31 12.66 -6.25 19.57
C LEU A 31 14.14 -6.13 19.18
N LEU A 32 15.06 -6.37 20.12
CA LEU A 32 16.49 -6.37 19.85
C LEU A 32 16.85 -7.41 18.79
N GLU A 33 16.36 -8.65 18.91
CA GLU A 33 16.60 -9.72 17.94
C GLU A 33 16.17 -9.30 16.53
N LYS A 34 14.99 -8.72 16.40
CA LYS A 34 14.48 -8.22 15.10
C LYS A 34 15.28 -7.05 14.53
N LEU A 35 15.83 -6.20 15.37
CA LEU A 35 16.72 -5.12 14.93
C LEU A 35 18.10 -5.65 14.52
N LEU A 36 18.62 -6.67 15.19
CA LEU A 36 19.87 -7.33 14.83
C LEU A 36 19.77 -8.04 13.47
N GLU A 37 18.62 -8.66 13.13
CA GLU A 37 18.39 -9.30 11.83
C GLU A 37 18.56 -8.34 10.63
N ILE A 38 18.38 -7.04 10.84
CA ILE A 38 18.47 -6.02 9.78
C ILE A 38 19.64 -5.05 9.97
N LYS A 39 20.41 -5.20 11.06
CA LYS A 39 21.45 -4.25 11.48
C LYS A 39 22.43 -3.94 10.38
N ASP A 40 22.99 -4.96 9.76
CA ASP A 40 24.05 -4.80 8.75
C ASP A 40 23.47 -4.24 7.44
N GLU A 41 22.31 -4.72 7.00
CA GLU A 41 21.66 -4.26 5.77
C GLU A 41 21.28 -2.77 5.82
N TYR A 42 20.81 -2.31 6.99
CA TYR A 42 20.42 -0.91 7.20
C TYR A 42 21.55 -0.06 7.79
N ASN A 43 22.71 -0.66 8.06
CA ASN A 43 23.86 0.00 8.73
C ASN A 43 23.44 0.69 10.02
N LEU A 44 22.72 -0.05 10.91
CA LEU A 44 22.19 0.51 12.15
C LEU A 44 23.24 0.57 13.26
N GLN A 45 23.23 1.66 14.01
CA GLN A 45 23.89 1.74 15.31
C GLN A 45 22.85 1.49 16.41
N LEU A 46 23.06 0.48 17.26
CA LEU A 46 22.14 0.09 18.32
C LEU A 46 22.77 0.33 19.68
N HIS A 47 21.99 0.86 20.62
CA HIS A 47 22.38 1.06 22.01
C HIS A 47 21.27 0.59 22.95
N LEU A 48 21.60 -0.13 24.03
CA LEU A 48 20.62 -0.60 24.99
C LEU A 48 20.46 0.42 26.13
N GLY A 49 19.25 0.94 26.33
CA GLY A 49 18.91 1.82 27.46
C GLY A 49 18.03 1.08 28.46
N TYR A 50 18.59 0.69 29.59
CA TYR A 50 17.85 0.11 30.70
C TYR A 50 17.52 1.19 31.73
N VAL A 51 16.23 1.30 32.10
CA VAL A 51 15.78 2.26 33.13
C VAL A 51 15.42 1.50 34.40
N ASN A 52 16.20 1.71 35.42
CA ASN A 52 16.01 1.14 36.74
C ASN A 52 15.07 2.02 37.58
N HIS A 53 13.95 1.47 38.01
CA HIS A 53 12.97 2.16 38.85
C HIS A 53 13.23 1.96 40.35
N ASN A 54 14.21 1.14 40.74
CA ASN A 54 14.58 0.81 42.12
C ASN A 54 13.42 0.28 43.01
N PHE A 55 12.41 -0.36 42.43
CA PHE A 55 11.23 -0.85 43.14
C PHE A 55 11.23 -2.37 43.41
N ARG A 56 12.20 -3.11 42.85
CA ARG A 56 12.28 -4.56 43.00
C ARG A 56 13.64 -4.96 43.57
N ASP A 57 13.63 -5.98 44.44
CA ASP A 57 14.86 -6.51 45.02
C ASP A 57 15.71 -7.30 44.01
N ASP A 58 15.09 -7.79 42.91
CA ASP A 58 15.75 -8.65 41.92
C ASP A 58 16.22 -7.90 40.67
N VAL A 59 16.30 -6.56 40.71
CA VAL A 59 16.80 -5.69 39.59
C VAL A 59 18.21 -6.09 39.13
N HIS A 60 19.03 -6.66 40.01
CA HIS A 60 20.37 -7.14 39.65
C HIS A 60 20.35 -8.17 38.50
N LYS A 61 19.31 -9.04 38.42
CA LYS A 61 19.16 -10.01 37.34
C LYS A 61 18.93 -9.34 36.00
N ASP A 62 18.10 -8.28 35.96
CA ASP A 62 17.86 -7.49 34.76
C ASP A 62 19.17 -6.87 34.28
N MET A 63 19.92 -6.27 35.19
CA MET A 63 21.20 -5.59 34.89
C MET A 63 22.26 -6.58 34.40
N GLU A 64 22.34 -7.78 35.01
CA GLU A 64 23.23 -8.84 34.54
C GLU A 64 22.88 -9.31 33.13
N LEU A 65 21.58 -9.48 32.83
CA LEU A 65 21.13 -9.84 31.51
C LEU A 65 21.41 -8.74 30.48
N VAL A 66 21.21 -7.46 30.84
CA VAL A 66 21.59 -6.33 29.95
C VAL A 66 23.07 -6.40 29.58
N LYS A 67 23.97 -6.60 30.57
CA LYS A 67 25.42 -6.72 30.36
C LYS A 67 25.75 -7.95 29.49
N LYS A 68 25.16 -9.09 29.80
CA LYS A 68 25.37 -10.34 29.06
C LYS A 68 25.00 -10.20 27.58
N ILE A 69 23.82 -9.63 27.30
CA ILE A 69 23.34 -9.43 25.93
C ILE A 69 24.16 -8.36 25.19
N ALA A 70 24.48 -7.26 25.87
CA ALA A 70 25.35 -6.21 25.29
C ALA A 70 26.71 -6.78 24.86
N ASN A 71 27.35 -7.57 25.72
CA ASN A 71 28.62 -8.23 25.42
C ASN A 71 28.48 -9.25 24.26
N LYS A 72 27.42 -10.07 24.28
CA LYS A 72 27.16 -11.08 23.25
C LYS A 72 27.08 -10.51 21.83
N TYR A 73 26.49 -9.33 21.70
CA TYR A 73 26.25 -8.68 20.39
C TYR A 73 27.15 -7.46 20.14
N ASN A 74 28.14 -7.25 21.00
CA ASN A 74 29.07 -6.10 20.93
C ASN A 74 28.30 -4.77 20.80
N LEU A 75 27.37 -4.54 21.74
CA LEU A 75 26.53 -3.34 21.80
C LEU A 75 26.92 -2.51 23.01
N GLU A 76 26.84 -1.18 22.84
CA GLU A 76 26.89 -0.26 23.97
C GLU A 76 25.59 -0.32 24.79
N TYR A 77 25.67 -0.06 26.07
CA TYR A 77 24.50 0.01 26.96
C TYR A 77 24.65 1.14 27.99
N SER A 78 23.51 1.59 28.50
CA SER A 78 23.42 2.53 29.64
C SER A 78 22.36 2.07 30.61
N ILE A 79 22.69 2.15 31.89
CA ILE A 79 21.77 1.92 33.00
C ILE A 79 21.41 3.29 33.56
N LEU A 80 20.11 3.59 33.64
CA LEU A 80 19.57 4.87 34.08
C LEU A 80 18.77 4.66 35.35
N ASP A 81 19.25 5.18 36.48
CA ASP A 81 18.53 5.13 37.73
C ASP A 81 17.54 6.29 37.83
N ILE A 82 16.27 6.00 38.06
CA ILE A 82 15.25 7.01 38.33
C ILE A 82 14.74 6.86 39.77
N LYS A 83 14.56 8.01 40.44
CA LYS A 83 13.98 8.08 41.77
C LYS A 83 12.51 8.45 41.68
N LEU A 84 11.66 7.69 42.33
CA LEU A 84 10.24 7.95 42.46
C LEU A 84 9.90 8.15 43.93
N GLU A 85 9.35 9.27 44.30
CA GLU A 85 8.87 9.52 45.66
C GLU A 85 7.61 8.74 46.00
N LYS A 86 6.71 8.62 45.00
CA LYS A 86 5.51 7.75 45.02
C LYS A 86 5.40 7.03 43.71
N PHE A 87 5.16 5.73 43.78
CA PHE A 87 4.97 4.91 42.58
C PHE A 87 3.54 5.08 42.05
N THR A 88 3.43 5.68 40.86
CA THR A 88 2.25 5.56 40.00
C THR A 88 2.74 5.13 38.61
N GLU A 89 1.96 4.28 37.92
CA GLU A 89 2.30 3.79 36.56
C GLU A 89 2.57 4.95 35.58
N GLU A 90 1.76 6.00 35.70
CA GLU A 90 1.87 7.19 34.83
C GLU A 90 3.20 7.94 35.08
N LYS A 91 3.53 8.19 36.36
CA LYS A 91 4.77 8.92 36.71
C LYS A 91 6.02 8.12 36.38
N ALA A 92 5.99 6.82 36.64
CA ALA A 92 7.09 5.91 36.26
C ALA A 92 7.29 5.91 34.73
N ARG A 93 6.19 5.93 33.97
CA ARG A 93 6.23 6.03 32.51
C ARG A 93 6.81 7.35 32.04
N GLU A 94 6.39 8.49 32.60
CA GLU A 94 6.93 9.81 32.24
C GLU A 94 8.43 9.87 32.47
N LEU A 95 8.89 9.51 33.66
CA LEU A 95 10.32 9.54 34.02
C LEU A 95 11.15 8.60 33.14
N ARG A 96 10.63 7.41 32.81
CA ARG A 96 11.26 6.49 31.86
C ARG A 96 11.49 7.13 30.52
N TYR A 97 10.46 7.77 29.92
CA TYR A 97 10.60 8.42 28.63
C TYR A 97 11.52 9.63 28.69
N SER A 98 11.48 10.42 29.78
CA SER A 98 12.40 11.53 30.01
C SER A 98 13.84 11.05 30.03
N ALA A 99 14.15 10.06 30.86
CA ALA A 99 15.50 9.50 31.00
C ALA A 99 16.04 8.92 29.67
N LEU A 100 15.20 8.21 28.90
CA LEU A 100 15.57 7.70 27.59
C LEU A 100 15.79 8.83 26.56
N SER A 101 14.95 9.88 26.61
CA SER A 101 15.11 11.05 25.72
C SER A 101 16.41 11.79 25.99
N ASP A 102 16.75 11.98 27.26
CA ASP A 102 18.00 12.67 27.68
C ASP A 102 19.22 11.80 27.30
N LEU A 103 19.17 10.49 27.52
CA LEU A 103 20.21 9.58 27.05
C LEU A 103 20.38 9.68 25.53
N LYS A 104 19.28 9.59 24.76
CA LYS A 104 19.30 9.67 23.30
C LYS A 104 20.00 10.94 22.82
N LYS A 105 19.68 12.10 23.41
CA LYS A 105 20.33 13.38 23.09
C LYS A 105 21.82 13.34 23.40
N ARG A 106 22.19 12.83 24.58
CA ARG A 106 23.58 12.75 25.05
C ARG A 106 24.46 11.90 24.15
N ILE A 107 23.96 10.74 23.69
CA ILE A 107 24.70 9.84 22.79
C ILE A 107 24.47 10.14 21.30
N LYS A 108 23.72 11.20 20.97
CA LYS A 108 23.42 11.64 19.59
C LYS A 108 22.75 10.55 18.74
N PHE A 109 21.78 9.86 19.32
CA PHE A 109 20.95 8.88 18.61
C PHE A 109 19.69 9.54 18.03
N THR A 110 19.15 8.95 16.97
CA THR A 110 18.05 9.56 16.20
C THR A 110 16.67 9.10 16.65
N LYS A 111 16.55 7.84 17.08
CA LYS A 111 15.27 7.22 17.41
C LYS A 111 15.34 6.44 18.72
N ILE A 112 14.17 6.28 19.38
CA ILE A 112 13.96 5.38 20.51
C ILE A 112 13.01 4.27 20.05
N ALA A 113 13.44 3.01 20.11
CA ALA A 113 12.59 1.86 19.84
C ALA A 113 12.05 1.26 21.13
N THR A 114 10.74 0.99 21.19
CA THR A 114 10.09 0.38 22.35
C THR A 114 9.41 -0.94 22.00
N GLY A 115 9.43 -1.90 22.93
CA GLY A 115 8.88 -3.24 22.77
C GLY A 115 7.36 -3.35 22.93
N HIS A 116 6.59 -2.30 22.64
CA HIS A 116 5.13 -2.39 22.64
C HIS A 116 4.65 -3.33 21.54
N ASN A 117 3.75 -4.24 21.89
CA ASN A 117 3.24 -5.29 21.02
C ASN A 117 1.73 -5.15 20.77
N LYS A 118 1.15 -6.07 19.99
CA LYS A 118 -0.28 -6.06 19.62
C LYS A 118 -1.19 -6.22 20.83
N THR A 119 -0.79 -7.04 21.79
CA THR A 119 -1.55 -7.27 23.03
C THR A 119 -1.61 -6.00 23.86
N ASP A 120 -0.48 -5.27 24.02
CA ASP A 120 -0.44 -3.98 24.73
C ASP A 120 -1.34 -2.94 24.06
N ASN A 121 -1.43 -2.98 22.73
CA ASN A 121 -2.31 -2.10 21.99
C ASN A 121 -3.78 -2.40 22.26
N ALA A 122 -4.17 -3.67 22.22
CA ALA A 122 -5.52 -4.11 22.58
C ALA A 122 -5.88 -3.73 24.02
N GLU A 123 -4.97 -3.93 24.98
CA GLU A 123 -5.15 -3.51 26.37
C GLU A 123 -5.40 -1.99 26.47
N THR A 124 -4.63 -1.20 25.74
CA THR A 124 -4.76 0.26 25.74
C THR A 124 -6.11 0.70 25.17
N ILE A 125 -6.57 0.07 24.08
CA ILE A 125 -7.88 0.38 23.48
C ILE A 125 -9.00 0.03 24.46
N ILE A 126 -9.01 -1.18 25.04
CA ILE A 126 -10.03 -1.60 26.00
C ILE A 126 -10.01 -0.71 27.24
N PHE A 127 -8.84 -0.41 27.79
CA PHE A 127 -8.71 0.49 28.93
C PHE A 127 -9.34 1.87 28.66
N ARG A 128 -9.12 2.41 27.47
CA ARG A 128 -9.69 3.72 27.09
C ARG A 128 -11.20 3.63 26.88
N ILE A 129 -11.72 2.55 26.28
CA ILE A 129 -13.16 2.31 26.16
C ILE A 129 -13.83 2.30 27.53
N ILE A 130 -13.27 1.56 28.47
CA ILE A 130 -13.81 1.46 29.86
C ILE A 130 -13.82 2.83 30.54
N ARG A 131 -12.88 3.71 30.24
CA ARG A 131 -12.81 5.07 30.83
C ARG A 131 -13.67 6.10 30.12
N GLY A 132 -14.35 5.74 29.04
CA GLY A 132 -15.13 6.66 28.23
C GLY A 132 -14.23 7.54 27.36
N THR A 133 -13.96 7.11 26.15
CA THR A 133 -13.12 7.85 25.21
C THR A 133 -13.87 8.19 23.93
N GLY A 134 -13.51 9.31 23.30
CA GLY A 134 -13.89 9.59 21.89
C GLY A 134 -13.09 8.77 20.89
N LEU A 135 -13.31 9.02 19.61
CA LEU A 135 -12.63 8.32 18.51
C LEU A 135 -11.09 8.39 18.62
N ASP A 136 -10.54 9.52 19.04
CA ASP A 136 -9.09 9.70 19.22
C ASP A 136 -8.48 8.71 20.22
N GLY A 137 -9.23 8.34 21.24
CA GLY A 137 -8.76 7.36 22.22
C GLY A 137 -8.78 5.93 21.69
N LEU A 138 -9.63 5.63 20.73
CA LEU A 138 -9.67 4.32 20.06
C LEU A 138 -8.49 4.10 19.10
N GLU A 139 -7.73 5.16 18.79
CA GLU A 139 -6.47 5.07 18.03
C GLU A 139 -5.44 4.13 18.68
N GLY A 140 -5.58 3.88 19.98
CA GLY A 140 -4.69 2.98 20.73
C GLY A 140 -3.26 3.53 20.85
N ILE A 141 -2.27 2.65 20.67
CA ILE A 141 -0.85 3.02 20.71
C ILE A 141 -0.39 3.41 19.31
N ARG A 142 0.07 4.64 19.13
CA ARG A 142 0.62 5.11 17.85
C ARG A 142 1.88 4.34 17.47
N ILE A 143 1.99 3.94 16.21
CA ILE A 143 3.14 3.22 15.66
C ILE A 143 4.42 4.07 15.78
N LYS A 144 4.29 5.37 15.52
CA LYS A 144 5.35 6.37 15.67
C LYS A 144 4.78 7.59 16.36
N ARG A 145 5.56 8.16 17.27
CA ARG A 145 5.30 9.45 17.91
C ARG A 145 6.63 10.18 18.06
N ASP A 146 6.79 11.26 17.33
CA ASP A 146 8.05 12.00 17.26
C ASP A 146 9.21 11.07 16.84
N ASP A 147 10.19 10.89 17.71
CA ASP A 147 11.34 10.01 17.53
C ASP A 147 11.17 8.61 18.18
N ILE A 148 10.02 8.35 18.77
CA ILE A 148 9.70 7.06 19.38
C ILE A 148 9.00 6.16 18.36
N ILE A 149 9.59 4.99 18.11
CA ILE A 149 9.06 3.98 17.17
C ILE A 149 8.69 2.69 17.88
N ARG A 150 7.73 1.95 17.32
CA ARG A 150 7.21 0.68 17.87
C ARG A 150 7.19 -0.40 16.79
N PRO A 151 8.37 -0.95 16.46
CA PRO A 151 8.52 -1.82 15.29
C PRO A 151 7.79 -3.16 15.41
N ILE A 152 7.42 -3.59 16.62
CA ILE A 152 6.74 -4.88 16.89
C ILE A 152 5.29 -4.72 17.32
N LEU A 153 4.69 -3.53 17.13
CA LEU A 153 3.33 -3.22 17.61
C LEU A 153 2.23 -4.12 17.01
N TYR A 154 2.48 -4.76 15.89
CA TYR A 154 1.51 -5.65 15.22
C TYR A 154 1.72 -7.14 15.54
N ILE A 155 2.74 -7.50 16.30
CA ILE A 155 3.06 -8.87 16.70
C ILE A 155 2.42 -9.15 18.06
N SER A 156 1.73 -10.27 18.22
CA SER A 156 1.09 -10.63 19.49
C SER A 156 2.11 -11.13 20.52
N LYS A 157 1.74 -11.07 21.80
CA LYS A 157 2.58 -11.59 22.88
C LYS A 157 2.89 -13.07 22.69
N ASP A 158 1.90 -13.86 22.28
CA ASP A 158 2.07 -15.31 22.05
C ASP A 158 3.05 -15.59 20.89
N GLU A 159 3.00 -14.78 19.84
CA GLU A 159 3.96 -14.88 18.72
C GLU A 159 5.38 -14.50 19.16
N ILE A 160 5.52 -13.49 20.03
CA ILE A 160 6.82 -13.09 20.60
C ILE A 160 7.39 -14.23 21.44
N LEU A 161 6.62 -14.79 22.37
CA LEU A 161 7.08 -15.85 23.26
C LEU A 161 7.47 -17.15 22.52
N LYS A 162 6.85 -17.41 21.34
CA LYS A 162 7.21 -18.56 20.50
C LYS A 162 8.50 -18.36 19.69
N GLN A 163 8.89 -17.11 19.45
CA GLN A 163 9.98 -16.79 18.54
C GLN A 163 11.22 -16.22 19.24
N VAL A 164 11.08 -15.64 20.45
CA VAL A 164 12.22 -15.15 21.21
C VAL A 164 13.15 -16.29 21.59
N TYR A 165 14.44 -16.15 21.27
CA TYR A 165 15.43 -17.22 21.45
C TYR A 165 16.54 -16.87 22.46
N ASN A 166 16.71 -15.61 22.81
CA ASN A 166 17.62 -15.22 23.89
C ASN A 166 16.93 -15.32 25.25
N GLU A 167 17.73 -15.41 26.30
CA GLU A 167 17.24 -15.34 27.68
C GLU A 167 16.52 -14.01 27.93
N TYR A 168 15.50 -14.06 28.78
CA TYR A 168 14.76 -12.90 29.26
C TYR A 168 14.33 -13.07 30.71
N VAL A 169 14.01 -11.96 31.37
CA VAL A 169 13.49 -11.95 32.72
C VAL A 169 11.97 -11.83 32.70
N ILE A 170 11.29 -12.62 33.53
CA ILE A 170 9.84 -12.48 33.72
C ILE A 170 9.61 -11.62 34.96
N ASP A 171 8.98 -10.47 34.76
CA ASP A 171 8.59 -9.59 35.87
C ASP A 171 7.36 -10.16 36.57
N LYS A 172 7.52 -10.59 37.81
CA LYS A 172 6.46 -11.15 38.63
C LYS A 172 5.33 -10.16 38.94
N THR A 173 5.58 -8.85 38.91
CA THR A 173 4.55 -7.82 39.13
C THR A 173 3.50 -7.79 38.04
N ASN A 174 3.77 -8.35 36.86
CA ASN A 174 2.79 -8.52 35.78
C ASN A 174 1.66 -9.50 36.14
N LEU A 175 1.86 -10.37 37.09
CA LEU A 175 0.87 -11.35 37.59
C LEU A 175 -0.06 -10.75 38.66
N GLU A 176 0.31 -9.61 39.21
CA GLU A 176 -0.47 -8.94 40.25
C GLU A 176 -1.61 -8.11 39.62
N ASN A 177 -2.82 -8.21 40.20
CA ASN A 177 -3.98 -7.47 39.73
C ASN A 177 -4.14 -6.06 40.35
N ASN A 178 -3.04 -5.46 40.85
CA ASN A 178 -3.06 -4.15 41.50
C ASN A 178 -3.32 -3.00 40.50
N TYR A 179 -2.94 -3.18 39.25
CA TYR A 179 -3.05 -2.17 38.19
C TYR A 179 -4.19 -2.50 37.24
N SER A 180 -4.87 -1.46 36.75
CA SER A 180 -6.01 -1.61 35.85
C SER A 180 -5.66 -2.37 34.56
N ARG A 181 -4.47 -2.20 34.01
CA ARG A 181 -4.00 -2.93 32.83
C ARG A 181 -3.78 -4.40 33.12
N ASN A 182 -3.19 -4.72 34.28
CA ASN A 182 -3.03 -6.11 34.69
C ASN A 182 -4.39 -6.80 34.87
N LYS A 183 -5.40 -6.08 35.40
CA LYS A 183 -6.77 -6.61 35.48
C LYS A 183 -7.36 -6.92 34.11
N ILE A 184 -7.15 -6.05 33.13
CA ILE A 184 -7.62 -6.30 31.76
C ILE A 184 -6.93 -7.54 31.20
N ARG A 185 -5.62 -7.65 31.32
CA ARG A 185 -4.83 -8.77 30.81
C ARG A 185 -5.18 -10.09 31.51
N ASN A 186 -5.26 -10.09 32.83
CA ASN A 186 -5.36 -11.30 33.61
C ASN A 186 -6.80 -11.77 33.84
N LEU A 187 -7.79 -10.88 33.79
CA LEU A 187 -9.20 -11.19 34.07
C LEU A 187 -10.11 -11.03 32.89
N VAL A 188 -9.99 -9.91 32.14
CA VAL A 188 -10.89 -9.61 31.03
C VAL A 188 -10.52 -10.37 29.76
N PHE A 189 -9.24 -10.38 29.41
CA PHE A 189 -8.78 -11.04 28.17
C PHE A 189 -9.05 -12.54 28.12
N PRO A 190 -8.91 -13.33 29.21
CA PRO A 190 -9.31 -14.73 29.20
C PRO A 190 -10.79 -14.92 28.85
N ILE A 191 -11.68 -14.12 29.44
CA ILE A 191 -13.12 -14.17 29.14
C ILE A 191 -13.40 -13.84 27.67
N LEU A 192 -12.74 -12.80 27.13
CA LEU A 192 -12.87 -12.45 25.71
C LEU A 192 -12.35 -13.55 24.80
N ALA A 193 -11.30 -14.27 25.21
CA ALA A 193 -10.74 -15.40 24.47
C ALA A 193 -11.71 -16.59 24.39
N GLU A 194 -12.47 -16.86 25.45
CA GLU A 194 -13.53 -17.88 25.47
C GLU A 194 -14.67 -17.54 24.51
N ILE A 195 -15.05 -16.24 24.42
CA ILE A 195 -16.08 -15.76 23.49
C ILE A 195 -15.58 -15.81 22.05
N ASN A 196 -14.36 -15.33 21.80
CA ASN A 196 -13.77 -15.29 20.46
C ASN A 196 -12.24 -15.30 20.55
N SER A 197 -11.60 -16.39 20.12
CA SER A 197 -10.13 -16.54 20.14
C SER A 197 -9.38 -15.45 19.32
N LYS A 198 -10.06 -14.76 18.39
CA LYS A 198 -9.50 -13.66 17.58
C LYS A 198 -9.77 -12.26 18.17
N TYR A 199 -10.15 -12.16 19.45
CA TYR A 199 -10.55 -10.91 20.09
C TYR A 199 -9.46 -9.81 19.97
N ILE A 200 -8.18 -10.13 20.17
CA ILE A 200 -7.07 -9.18 20.02
C ILE A 200 -7.03 -8.61 18.61
N ASP A 201 -7.11 -9.48 17.59
CA ASP A 201 -7.09 -9.04 16.19
C ASP A 201 -8.31 -8.17 15.87
N ASN A 202 -9.47 -8.48 16.41
CA ASN A 202 -10.68 -7.70 16.21
C ASN A 202 -10.60 -6.32 16.89
N ILE A 203 -10.09 -6.25 18.11
CA ILE A 203 -9.87 -4.98 18.84
C ILE A 203 -8.89 -4.09 18.07
N VAL A 204 -7.73 -4.66 17.69
CA VAL A 204 -6.68 -3.89 16.97
C VAL A 204 -7.13 -3.51 15.54
N LYS A 205 -8.10 -4.23 14.96
CA LYS A 205 -8.68 -3.86 13.67
C LYS A 205 -9.46 -2.54 13.74
N ILE A 206 -10.08 -2.22 14.87
CA ILE A 206 -10.71 -0.90 15.11
C ILE A 206 -9.66 0.19 14.98
N HIS A 207 -8.49 0.03 15.62
CA HIS A 207 -7.37 0.95 15.51
C HIS A 207 -6.92 1.20 14.05
N LYS A 208 -6.75 0.13 13.27
CA LYS A 208 -6.38 0.26 11.85
C LYS A 208 -7.41 1.04 11.04
N ASN A 209 -8.69 0.81 11.31
CA ASN A 209 -9.77 1.50 10.61
C ASN A 209 -9.77 3.01 10.94
N ILE A 210 -9.50 3.39 12.19
CA ILE A 210 -9.45 4.79 12.62
C ILE A 210 -8.22 5.51 12.03
N ILE A 211 -7.05 4.86 12.02
CA ILE A 211 -5.85 5.43 11.35
C ILE A 211 -6.09 5.62 9.86
N ASN A 212 -6.77 4.67 9.22
CA ASN A 212 -7.07 4.76 7.79
C ASN A 212 -8.07 5.88 7.48
N ILE A 213 -8.99 6.22 8.39
CA ILE A 213 -9.92 7.35 8.22
C ILE A 213 -9.18 8.70 8.16
N ASN A 214 -8.07 8.84 8.85
CA ASN A 214 -7.24 10.05 8.85
C ASN A 214 -6.16 10.06 7.72
N ASP A 215 -6.20 9.10 6.79
CA ASP A 215 -5.30 9.03 5.65
C ASP A 215 -5.98 9.67 4.43
N GLU A 216 -5.38 10.69 3.83
CA GLU A 216 -5.90 11.41 2.66
C GLU A 216 -6.34 10.49 1.51
N LYS A 217 -5.64 9.37 1.32
CA LYS A 217 -6.00 8.38 0.30
C LYS A 217 -7.26 7.62 0.68
N TYR A 218 -7.40 7.30 1.96
CA TYR A 218 -8.58 6.61 2.46
C TYR A 218 -9.81 7.52 2.37
N GLU A 219 -9.65 8.79 2.75
CA GLU A 219 -10.66 9.83 2.59
C GLU A 219 -11.05 10.01 1.12
N TYR A 220 -10.08 10.08 0.21
CA TYR A 220 -10.31 10.13 -1.23
C TYR A 220 -11.15 8.94 -1.72
N ILE A 221 -10.85 7.71 -1.27
CA ILE A 221 -11.63 6.51 -1.63
C ILE A 221 -13.07 6.63 -1.13
N LEU A 222 -13.26 7.00 0.14
CA LEU A 222 -14.58 7.13 0.74
C LEU A 222 -15.43 8.19 0.04
N ASN A 223 -14.86 9.36 -0.27
CA ASN A 223 -15.54 10.42 -0.99
C ASN A 223 -16.02 9.95 -2.37
N LYS A 224 -15.16 9.28 -3.12
CA LYS A 224 -15.52 8.69 -4.42
C LYS A 224 -16.64 7.64 -4.33
N LEU A 225 -16.63 6.81 -3.30
CA LEU A 225 -17.69 5.81 -3.06
C LEU A 225 -19.01 6.46 -2.65
N ASN A 226 -18.95 7.48 -1.80
CA ASN A 226 -20.12 8.24 -1.33
C ASN A 226 -20.80 9.00 -2.47
N GLU A 227 -20.04 9.55 -3.44
CA GLU A 227 -20.60 10.20 -4.65
C GLU A 227 -21.55 9.26 -5.44
N LYS A 228 -21.38 7.95 -5.29
CA LYS A 228 -22.19 6.91 -5.95
C LYS A 228 -23.10 6.14 -5.00
N ASN A 229 -23.17 6.51 -3.72
CA ASN A 229 -23.89 5.79 -2.66
C ASN A 229 -23.47 4.31 -2.55
N ILE A 230 -22.18 4.03 -2.69
CA ILE A 230 -21.63 2.68 -2.61
C ILE A 230 -21.04 2.44 -1.23
N SER A 231 -21.57 1.43 -0.51
CA SER A 231 -21.01 0.97 0.76
C SER A 231 -20.19 -0.29 0.54
N LEU A 232 -18.94 -0.30 1.03
CA LEU A 232 -18.02 -1.43 0.92
C LEU A 232 -17.52 -1.87 2.30
N ASN A 233 -17.20 -3.14 2.41
CA ASN A 233 -16.48 -3.65 3.58
C ASN A 233 -15.00 -3.20 3.55
N THR A 234 -14.37 -3.15 4.72
CA THR A 234 -12.98 -2.72 4.92
C THR A 234 -11.99 -3.46 3.99
N LYS A 235 -12.20 -4.77 3.75
CA LYS A 235 -11.32 -5.58 2.90
C LYS A 235 -11.29 -5.07 1.45
N LYS A 236 -12.42 -4.65 0.90
CA LYS A 236 -12.49 -4.09 -0.46
C LYS A 236 -11.85 -2.70 -0.53
N ILE A 237 -12.07 -1.88 0.50
CA ILE A 237 -11.42 -0.56 0.58
C ILE A 237 -9.89 -0.71 0.65
N GLU A 238 -9.37 -1.66 1.45
CA GLU A 238 -7.94 -1.97 1.49
C GLU A 238 -7.39 -2.45 0.14
N GLN A 239 -8.16 -3.22 -0.63
CA GLN A 239 -7.77 -3.62 -1.99
C GLN A 239 -7.60 -2.41 -2.91
N ILE A 240 -8.55 -1.45 -2.84
CA ILE A 240 -8.47 -0.20 -3.61
C ILE A 240 -7.27 0.62 -3.17
N TYR A 241 -7.10 0.82 -1.87
CA TYR A 241 -5.99 1.54 -1.27
C TYR A 241 -4.62 1.04 -1.75
N ASN A 242 -4.44 -0.28 -1.76
CA ASN A 242 -3.18 -0.92 -2.15
C ASN A 242 -2.83 -0.79 -3.64
N ILE A 243 -3.76 -0.38 -4.49
CA ILE A 243 -3.51 -0.18 -5.93
C ILE A 243 -3.38 1.27 -6.34
N LEU A 244 -3.78 2.23 -5.49
CA LEU A 244 -3.82 3.65 -5.86
C LEU A 244 -2.48 4.18 -6.38
N ASP A 245 -1.37 3.81 -5.75
CA ASP A 245 -0.02 4.29 -6.10
C ASP A 245 0.68 3.41 -7.14
N LYS A 246 0.07 2.30 -7.55
CA LYS A 246 0.70 1.42 -8.51
C LYS A 246 0.56 1.97 -9.92
N ASN A 247 1.63 1.96 -10.67
CA ASN A 247 1.64 2.39 -12.08
C ASN A 247 1.15 1.25 -13.00
N GLU A 248 -0.07 0.77 -12.73
CA GLU A 248 -0.74 -0.31 -13.48
C GLU A 248 -2.22 -0.04 -13.65
N SER A 249 -2.82 -0.60 -14.71
CA SER A 249 -4.27 -0.57 -14.89
C SER A 249 -4.90 -1.78 -14.21
N LYS A 250 -5.87 -1.56 -13.31
CA LYS A 250 -6.54 -2.62 -12.55
C LYS A 250 -8.03 -2.34 -12.35
N ILE A 251 -8.80 -3.42 -12.26
CA ILE A 251 -10.24 -3.38 -12.00
C ILE A 251 -10.52 -4.11 -10.69
N ILE A 252 -11.31 -3.48 -9.81
CA ILE A 252 -11.85 -4.10 -8.59
C ILE A 252 -13.37 -4.05 -8.67
N ASP A 253 -14.00 -5.20 -8.52
CA ASP A 253 -15.45 -5.31 -8.45
C ASP A 253 -15.97 -4.74 -7.11
N LEU A 254 -16.79 -3.70 -7.16
CA LEU A 254 -17.38 -3.07 -5.99
C LEU A 254 -18.67 -3.75 -5.52
N GLY A 255 -19.18 -4.69 -6.31
CA GLY A 255 -20.52 -5.26 -6.15
C GLY A 255 -21.57 -4.48 -6.93
N ASN A 256 -22.82 -5.01 -6.96
CA ASN A 256 -23.92 -4.48 -7.76
C ASN A 256 -23.46 -4.22 -9.22
N GLU A 257 -23.73 -3.05 -9.76
CA GLU A 257 -23.37 -2.71 -11.15
C GLU A 257 -22.01 -2.00 -11.28
N TYR A 258 -21.25 -1.79 -10.18
CA TYR A 258 -20.10 -0.89 -10.16
C TYR A 258 -18.77 -1.61 -10.04
N ILE A 259 -17.75 -0.97 -10.61
CA ILE A 259 -16.33 -1.34 -10.51
C ILE A 259 -15.50 -0.10 -10.15
N TRP A 260 -14.42 -0.32 -9.42
CA TRP A 260 -13.32 0.63 -9.32
C TRP A 260 -12.34 0.36 -10.45
N TYR A 261 -12.15 1.34 -11.31
CA TYR A 261 -11.23 1.28 -12.41
C TYR A 261 -10.02 2.17 -12.12
N LYS A 262 -8.86 1.56 -11.95
CA LYS A 262 -7.56 2.22 -11.87
C LYS A 262 -6.93 2.19 -13.25
N SER A 263 -6.63 3.34 -13.82
CA SER A 263 -5.73 3.48 -14.96
C SER A 263 -4.36 4.01 -14.52
N TYR A 264 -3.46 4.25 -15.47
CA TYR A 264 -2.11 4.76 -15.15
C TYR A 264 -2.18 6.06 -14.35
N ASP A 265 -3.02 7.01 -14.77
CA ASP A 265 -3.07 8.37 -14.22
C ASP A 265 -4.41 8.71 -13.52
N ASN A 266 -5.41 7.83 -13.59
CA ASN A 266 -6.76 8.12 -13.11
C ASN A 266 -7.41 6.96 -12.37
N ASN A 267 -8.28 7.33 -11.43
CA ASN A 267 -9.17 6.40 -10.73
C ASN A 267 -10.62 6.82 -10.99
N LYS A 268 -11.45 5.87 -11.43
CA LYS A 268 -12.87 6.11 -11.74
C LYS A 268 -13.74 4.98 -11.20
N ILE A 269 -14.96 5.32 -10.81
CA ILE A 269 -16.02 4.35 -10.58
C ILE A 269 -16.87 4.30 -11.84
N LEU A 270 -16.98 3.12 -12.44
CA LEU A 270 -17.69 2.88 -13.69
C LEU A 270 -18.77 1.82 -13.49
N LYS A 271 -19.81 1.83 -14.30
CA LYS A 271 -20.75 0.70 -14.38
C LYS A 271 -20.13 -0.45 -15.17
N LYS A 272 -20.44 -1.68 -14.78
CA LYS A 272 -19.94 -2.91 -15.46
C LYS A 272 -20.28 -2.93 -16.94
N ILE A 273 -21.45 -2.41 -17.32
CA ILE A 273 -21.89 -2.30 -18.71
C ILE A 273 -20.94 -1.45 -19.57
N GLU A 274 -20.22 -0.52 -18.98
CA GLU A 274 -19.22 0.31 -19.70
C GLU A 274 -17.97 -0.49 -20.10
N LEU A 275 -17.78 -1.68 -19.51
CA LEU A 275 -16.70 -2.60 -19.88
C LEU A 275 -17.11 -3.58 -20.98
N GLU A 276 -18.40 -3.71 -21.27
CA GLU A 276 -18.89 -4.64 -22.27
C GLU A 276 -18.40 -4.19 -23.65
N LYS A 277 -17.62 -5.08 -24.26
CA LYS A 277 -17.20 -4.91 -25.64
C LYS A 277 -18.40 -5.17 -26.54
N LYS A 278 -18.87 -4.15 -27.24
CA LYS A 278 -19.76 -4.39 -28.36
C LYS A 278 -18.90 -4.77 -29.57
N PRO A 279 -18.90 -6.04 -30.00
CA PRO A 279 -18.22 -6.40 -31.22
C PRO A 279 -18.94 -5.70 -32.38
N THR A 280 -18.28 -4.75 -32.97
CA THR A 280 -18.78 -4.08 -34.17
C THR A 280 -17.79 -4.34 -35.29
N ASN A 281 -18.25 -4.98 -36.36
CA ASN A 281 -17.52 -5.09 -37.61
C ASN A 281 -18.18 -4.17 -38.60
N THR A 282 -17.42 -3.28 -39.20
CA THR A 282 -17.90 -2.36 -40.24
C THR A 282 -16.97 -2.43 -41.43
N VAL A 283 -17.54 -2.40 -42.62
CA VAL A 283 -16.80 -2.40 -43.89
C VAL A 283 -16.63 -0.95 -44.37
N LEU A 284 -15.41 -0.60 -44.72
CA LEU A 284 -15.07 0.71 -45.30
C LEU A 284 -14.66 0.56 -46.76
N THR A 285 -15.24 1.35 -47.59
CA THR A 285 -14.99 1.43 -49.04
C THR A 285 -14.53 2.85 -49.46
N LEU A 286 -14.12 3.02 -50.71
CA LEU A 286 -13.65 4.28 -51.22
C LEU A 286 -14.68 5.41 -51.04
N ASN A 287 -14.17 6.59 -50.66
CA ASN A 287 -14.92 7.82 -50.41
C ASN A 287 -15.95 7.75 -49.26
N ASN A 288 -15.88 6.72 -48.44
CA ASN A 288 -16.67 6.60 -47.21
C ASN A 288 -15.87 6.96 -45.97
N GLU A 289 -16.56 7.53 -44.97
CA GLU A 289 -16.08 7.75 -43.63
C GLU A 289 -17.04 7.06 -42.64
N VAL A 290 -16.51 6.30 -41.70
CA VAL A 290 -17.26 5.58 -40.70
C VAL A 290 -16.92 6.14 -39.33
N GLU A 291 -17.93 6.37 -38.51
CA GLU A 291 -17.75 6.71 -37.11
C GLU A 291 -17.71 5.40 -36.26
N PHE A 292 -16.64 5.24 -35.48
CA PHE A 292 -16.39 4.04 -34.73
C PHE A 292 -15.84 4.36 -33.32
N ASN A 293 -16.66 4.19 -32.27
CA ASN A 293 -16.27 4.38 -30.87
C ASN A 293 -15.58 5.74 -30.58
N GLY A 294 -16.06 6.84 -31.17
CA GLY A 294 -15.45 8.15 -31.03
C GLY A 294 -14.24 8.41 -31.93
N PHE A 295 -14.01 7.55 -32.90
CA PHE A 295 -13.03 7.77 -33.98
C PHE A 295 -13.75 7.90 -35.32
N LYS A 296 -13.16 8.61 -36.25
CA LYS A 296 -13.54 8.60 -37.65
C LYS A 296 -12.48 7.88 -38.44
N VAL A 297 -12.92 6.91 -39.24
CA VAL A 297 -12.07 6.11 -40.14
C VAL A 297 -12.54 6.32 -41.55
N GLY A 298 -11.65 6.78 -42.44
CA GLY A 298 -12.03 7.08 -43.81
C GLY A 298 -11.03 6.56 -44.83
N TYR A 299 -11.54 6.25 -46.03
CA TYR A 299 -10.76 5.84 -47.19
C TYR A 299 -11.09 6.75 -48.38
N VAL A 300 -10.08 7.47 -48.87
CA VAL A 300 -10.27 8.55 -49.89
C VAL A 300 -9.20 8.53 -50.96
N ALA A 301 -9.54 9.03 -52.14
CA ALA A 301 -8.59 9.32 -53.20
C ALA A 301 -7.72 10.55 -52.84
N SER A 302 -6.52 10.64 -53.42
CA SER A 302 -5.55 11.73 -53.17
C SER A 302 -6.12 13.14 -53.41
N THR A 303 -6.99 13.29 -54.38
CA THR A 303 -7.66 14.56 -54.68
C THR A 303 -8.55 15.11 -53.57
N ARG A 304 -8.94 14.25 -52.61
CA ARG A 304 -9.74 14.63 -51.43
C ARG A 304 -8.88 14.83 -50.17
N LEU A 305 -7.61 14.43 -50.19
CA LEU A 305 -6.73 14.47 -49.03
C LEU A 305 -6.30 15.91 -48.70
N GLU A 306 -6.26 16.83 -49.65
CA GLU A 306 -5.83 18.23 -49.46
C GLU A 306 -6.64 18.98 -48.39
N LYS A 307 -7.85 18.51 -48.09
CA LYS A 307 -8.72 19.04 -47.03
C LYS A 307 -8.45 18.45 -45.64
N ILE A 308 -7.52 17.49 -45.53
CA ILE A 308 -7.26 16.73 -44.31
C ILE A 308 -5.92 17.16 -43.71
N SER A 309 -5.94 17.85 -42.59
CA SER A 309 -4.71 18.32 -41.91
C SER A 309 -3.90 17.10 -41.36
N ASN A 310 -2.65 16.96 -41.82
CA ASN A 310 -1.74 15.86 -41.45
C ASN A 310 -1.42 15.76 -39.97
N LYS A 311 -1.68 16.79 -39.17
CA LYS A 311 -1.30 16.84 -37.74
C LYS A 311 -2.25 16.08 -36.79
N MET A 312 -3.45 15.73 -37.27
CA MET A 312 -4.50 15.12 -36.42
C MET A 312 -4.94 13.73 -36.87
N TYR A 313 -4.25 13.12 -37.82
CA TYR A 313 -4.67 11.85 -38.43
C TYR A 313 -3.53 10.85 -38.48
N ASN A 314 -3.85 9.60 -38.20
CA ASN A 314 -2.98 8.47 -38.53
C ASN A 314 -3.30 8.07 -39.98
N ILE A 315 -2.43 8.41 -40.91
CA ILE A 315 -2.64 8.26 -42.36
C ILE A 315 -1.72 7.15 -42.87
N LEU A 316 -2.26 6.29 -43.72
CA LEU A 316 -1.56 5.23 -44.43
C LEU A 316 -1.94 5.20 -45.89
N SER A 317 -0.95 5.01 -46.78
CA SER A 317 -1.14 4.65 -48.18
C SER A 317 -0.23 3.47 -48.51
N LEU A 318 -0.74 2.53 -49.31
CA LEU A 318 0.01 1.38 -49.80
C LEU A 318 -0.21 1.30 -51.32
N ASP A 319 0.79 0.82 -52.06
CA ASP A 319 0.69 0.68 -53.54
C ASP A 319 -0.37 -0.35 -53.94
N THR A 320 -0.78 -1.23 -53.03
CA THR A 320 -1.86 -2.19 -53.24
C THR A 320 -3.26 -1.63 -53.05
N PHE A 321 -3.39 -0.33 -52.68
CA PHE A 321 -4.70 0.31 -52.51
C PHE A 321 -5.22 0.78 -53.86
N ASP A 322 -6.46 0.42 -54.15
CA ASP A 322 -7.17 0.79 -55.38
C ASP A 322 -8.63 1.20 -55.07
N GLU A 323 -9.39 1.56 -56.12
CA GLU A 323 -10.78 1.99 -55.99
C GLU A 323 -11.73 0.89 -55.47
N HIS A 324 -11.33 -0.38 -55.58
CA HIS A 324 -12.10 -1.53 -55.14
C HIS A 324 -11.67 -2.06 -53.76
N SER A 325 -10.63 -1.46 -53.20
CA SER A 325 -10.10 -1.87 -51.87
C SER A 325 -11.15 -1.71 -50.79
N THR A 326 -11.33 -2.76 -50.01
CA THR A 326 -12.23 -2.80 -48.83
C THR A 326 -11.48 -3.08 -47.57
N PHE A 327 -11.90 -2.43 -46.48
CA PHE A 327 -11.28 -2.55 -45.17
C PHE A 327 -12.30 -2.99 -44.14
N ILE A 328 -11.90 -3.86 -43.21
CA ILE A 328 -12.72 -4.23 -42.04
C ILE A 328 -12.26 -3.39 -40.85
N ILE A 329 -13.20 -2.68 -40.23
CA ILE A 329 -12.99 -1.94 -39.00
C ILE A 329 -13.65 -2.72 -37.85
N ARG A 330 -12.89 -3.06 -36.84
CA ARG A 330 -13.40 -3.76 -35.63
C ARG A 330 -12.68 -3.34 -34.38
N THR A 331 -13.19 -3.77 -33.22
CA THR A 331 -12.44 -3.70 -31.96
C THR A 331 -11.33 -4.75 -31.95
N ARG A 332 -10.35 -4.54 -31.05
CA ARG A 332 -9.23 -5.47 -30.85
C ARG A 332 -9.72 -6.83 -30.37
N ILE A 333 -9.12 -7.90 -30.90
CA ILE A 333 -9.24 -9.26 -30.39
C ILE A 333 -7.88 -9.74 -29.87
N ASP A 334 -7.91 -10.77 -28.99
CA ASP A 334 -6.66 -11.34 -28.50
C ASP A 334 -5.93 -12.07 -29.63
N GLY A 335 -4.62 -11.83 -29.71
CA GLY A 335 -3.79 -12.35 -30.78
C GLY A 335 -3.48 -11.36 -31.90
N ASP A 336 -4.20 -10.24 -32.00
CA ASP A 336 -3.93 -9.21 -33.02
C ASP A 336 -2.47 -8.79 -33.03
N ARG A 337 -1.91 -8.69 -34.25
CA ARG A 337 -0.54 -8.26 -34.49
C ARG A 337 -0.49 -7.17 -35.55
N LEU A 338 0.40 -6.23 -35.35
CA LEU A 338 0.81 -5.24 -36.34
C LEU A 338 2.29 -5.46 -36.65
N ASP A 339 2.62 -5.78 -37.91
CA ASP A 339 4.00 -6.07 -38.35
C ASP A 339 4.74 -7.05 -37.39
N ASN A 340 4.20 -8.20 -37.11
CA ASN A 340 4.76 -9.20 -36.20
C ASN A 340 4.75 -8.86 -34.70
N LYS A 341 4.40 -7.64 -34.28
CA LYS A 341 4.30 -7.28 -32.87
C LYS A 341 2.87 -7.46 -32.36
N LYS A 342 2.71 -8.04 -31.18
CA LYS A 342 1.39 -8.13 -30.52
C LYS A 342 0.87 -6.72 -30.20
N LEU A 343 -0.32 -6.36 -30.66
CA LEU A 343 -0.94 -5.06 -30.39
C LEU A 343 -1.06 -4.78 -28.88
N LYS A 344 -1.38 -5.81 -28.08
CA LYS A 344 -1.44 -5.69 -26.62
C LYS A 344 -0.14 -5.14 -26.06
N LYS A 345 1.03 -5.63 -26.55
CA LYS A 345 2.34 -5.14 -26.07
C LYS A 345 2.59 -3.70 -26.51
N LEU A 346 2.29 -3.36 -27.78
CA LEU A 346 2.44 -1.98 -28.29
C LEU A 346 1.63 -0.98 -27.46
N PHE A 347 0.40 -1.32 -27.11
CA PHE A 347 -0.47 -0.47 -26.30
C PHE A 347 0.02 -0.33 -24.85
N ILE A 348 0.59 -1.38 -24.26
CA ILE A 348 1.17 -1.33 -22.90
C ILE A 348 2.41 -0.44 -22.90
N ASP A 349 3.31 -0.62 -23.85
CA ASP A 349 4.56 0.14 -23.98
C ASP A 349 4.28 1.65 -24.13
N GLN A 350 3.18 2.02 -24.77
CA GLN A 350 2.70 3.40 -24.89
C GLN A 350 1.78 3.87 -23.75
N LYS A 351 1.64 3.05 -22.68
CA LYS A 351 0.78 3.35 -21.52
C LYS A 351 -0.68 3.68 -21.88
N ILE A 352 -1.17 3.16 -22.99
CA ILE A 352 -2.57 3.38 -23.38
C ILE A 352 -3.46 2.62 -22.40
N ASP A 353 -4.47 3.30 -21.89
CA ASP A 353 -5.44 2.77 -20.95
C ASP A 353 -6.20 1.56 -21.51
N LYS A 354 -6.54 0.58 -20.66
CA LYS A 354 -7.21 -0.65 -21.09
C LYS A 354 -8.56 -0.37 -21.77
N LEU A 355 -9.35 0.54 -21.22
CA LEU A 355 -10.66 0.91 -21.80
C LEU A 355 -10.48 1.60 -23.16
N GLU A 356 -9.46 2.44 -23.29
CA GLU A 356 -9.14 3.08 -24.56
C GLU A 356 -8.70 2.05 -25.61
N ARG A 357 -7.85 1.08 -25.24
CA ARG A 357 -7.42 -0.02 -26.14
C ARG A 357 -8.61 -0.81 -26.68
N ASP A 358 -9.61 -1.05 -25.84
CA ASP A 358 -10.77 -1.85 -26.18
C ASP A 358 -11.79 -1.06 -27.05
N LYS A 359 -11.69 0.29 -27.09
CA LYS A 359 -12.49 1.17 -27.94
C LYS A 359 -11.83 1.51 -29.27
N MET A 360 -10.49 1.40 -29.37
CA MET A 360 -9.75 1.75 -30.57
C MET A 360 -10.18 0.96 -31.80
N PRO A 361 -10.36 1.61 -32.96
CA PRO A 361 -10.59 0.94 -34.23
C PRO A 361 -9.31 0.20 -34.65
N ILE A 362 -9.48 -1.06 -35.02
CA ILE A 362 -8.46 -1.90 -35.65
C ILE A 362 -8.90 -2.08 -37.10
N VAL A 363 -8.06 -1.62 -38.03
CA VAL A 363 -8.36 -1.70 -39.46
C VAL A 363 -7.56 -2.81 -40.11
N LEU A 364 -8.27 -3.68 -40.80
CA LEU A 364 -7.70 -4.81 -41.52
C LEU A 364 -7.82 -4.59 -43.03
N TYR A 365 -6.78 -5.00 -43.73
CA TYR A 365 -6.79 -5.19 -45.17
C TYR A 365 -6.52 -6.65 -45.48
N GLY A 366 -7.52 -7.33 -46.05
CA GLY A 366 -7.54 -8.79 -46.01
C GLY A 366 -7.53 -9.31 -44.55
N ASN A 367 -6.61 -10.20 -44.25
CA ASN A 367 -6.44 -10.75 -42.91
C ASN A 367 -5.39 -10.04 -42.03
N SER A 368 -4.80 -8.96 -42.57
CA SER A 368 -3.69 -8.28 -41.89
C SER A 368 -4.15 -6.97 -41.24
N VAL A 369 -3.79 -6.78 -39.95
CA VAL A 369 -3.97 -5.48 -39.30
C VAL A 369 -2.97 -4.49 -39.88
N ILE A 370 -3.47 -3.36 -40.36
CA ILE A 370 -2.65 -2.30 -40.99
C ILE A 370 -2.67 -1.00 -40.22
N LEU A 371 -3.77 -0.70 -39.52
CA LEU A 371 -3.90 0.47 -38.64
C LEU A 371 -4.53 0.07 -37.29
N ALA A 372 -4.13 0.71 -36.23
CA ALA A 372 -4.72 0.55 -34.90
C ALA A 372 -4.76 1.90 -34.14
N GLY A 373 -5.99 2.39 -33.91
CA GLY A 373 -6.20 3.71 -33.34
C GLY A 373 -5.52 4.84 -34.14
N ASP A 374 -5.38 5.97 -33.50
CA ASP A 374 -4.79 7.20 -34.08
C ASP A 374 -3.25 7.21 -34.08
N SER A 375 -2.59 6.16 -33.59
CA SER A 375 -1.14 6.18 -33.30
C SER A 375 -0.33 5.05 -33.94
N PHE A 376 -0.95 3.95 -34.34
CA PHE A 376 -0.22 2.77 -34.81
C PHE A 376 -0.57 2.44 -36.26
N LYS A 377 0.46 2.25 -37.08
CA LYS A 377 0.33 1.81 -38.47
C LYS A 377 1.44 0.85 -38.88
N THR A 378 1.15 0.05 -39.90
CA THR A 378 2.16 -0.83 -40.52
C THR A 378 3.36 -0.01 -41.01
N ARG A 379 4.55 -0.61 -40.97
CA ARG A 379 5.79 -0.03 -41.51
C ARG A 379 5.88 -0.09 -43.02
N LYS A 380 4.98 -0.86 -43.66
CA LYS A 380 4.88 -0.90 -45.14
C LYS A 380 4.50 0.51 -45.63
N LYS A 381 5.17 1.00 -46.65
CA LYS A 381 4.90 2.27 -47.28
C LYS A 381 4.65 2.07 -48.76
N GLY A 382 3.69 2.78 -49.34
CA GLY A 382 3.52 2.88 -50.76
C GLY A 382 4.44 3.94 -51.38
N SER A 383 4.85 3.71 -52.58
CA SER A 383 5.59 4.69 -53.44
C SER A 383 4.63 5.59 -54.26
N ILE A 384 3.44 5.05 -54.60
CA ILE A 384 2.43 5.72 -55.39
C ILE A 384 1.21 6.03 -54.50
N ASN A 385 1.12 7.26 -54.03
CA ASN A 385 0.09 7.69 -53.09
C ASN A 385 -1.19 8.15 -53.81
N LYS A 386 -1.95 7.20 -54.39
CA LYS A 386 -3.24 7.49 -55.05
C LYS A 386 -4.42 7.48 -54.08
N TYR A 387 -4.37 6.62 -53.09
CA TYR A 387 -5.45 6.37 -52.11
C TYR A 387 -4.92 6.39 -50.70
N TYR A 388 -5.71 6.92 -49.76
CA TYR A 388 -5.33 7.10 -48.37
C TYR A 388 -6.38 6.60 -47.43
N LEU A 389 -5.94 5.76 -46.50
CA LEU A 389 -6.68 5.31 -45.33
C LEU A 389 -6.27 6.17 -44.13
N TYR A 390 -7.24 6.65 -43.36
CA TYR A 390 -6.93 7.44 -42.16
C TYR A 390 -7.80 7.12 -40.98
N ILE A 391 -7.27 7.36 -39.79
CA ILE A 391 -8.00 7.34 -38.53
C ILE A 391 -7.77 8.69 -37.82
N ARG A 392 -8.82 9.26 -37.27
CA ARG A 392 -8.73 10.41 -36.36
C ARG A 392 -9.63 10.21 -35.15
N ARG A 393 -9.23 10.78 -34.02
CA ARG A 393 -10.10 10.86 -32.83
C ARG A 393 -11.13 11.98 -33.06
N ASN A 394 -12.39 11.70 -32.72
CA ASN A 394 -13.44 12.73 -32.74
C ASN A 394 -13.34 13.47 -31.39
N TYR A 395 -12.62 14.60 -31.37
CA TYR A 395 -12.68 15.49 -30.21
C TYR A 395 -14.06 16.15 -30.26
N GLY A 396 -14.96 15.72 -29.35
CA GLY A 396 -16.22 16.41 -29.14
C GLY A 396 -15.96 17.92 -28.91
N ARG A 397 -16.79 18.75 -29.51
CA ARG A 397 -16.85 20.19 -29.23
C ARG A 397 -17.29 20.45 -27.80
#